data_87a457eb61c56be01a0558d2c3b5c1b0
#
_entry.id   87a457eb61c56be01a0558d2c3b5c1b0
#
_cell.length_a   1.000
_cell.length_b   1.000
_cell.length_c   1.000
_cell.angle_alpha   90.00
_cell.angle_beta   90.00
_cell.angle_gamma   90.00
#
_symmetry.space_group_name_H-M   'P 1'
#
loop_
_entity.id
_entity.type
_entity.pdbx_description
1 polymer ?
#
loop_
_entity_poly.entity_id
_entity_poly.type
_entity_poly.pdbx_seq_one_letter_code
_entity_poly.pdbx_strand_id
1 'polypeptide(L)'
;MKSESKPKLAIFDTFKTRSNDLTGEAKRQRAIISILGNSANPAERTRTGISQKIAKKQEISWKNIYSGIFRDLDEILLPMEIAEEDGRLPLKRGPKALQEKGIPYYHLTKKGILVGLAINGIETMGPQLKEFFSRSDSIEKEFEKVLTKFMTTSPVFTYSILQKYVKAFCEDKINELLPFDLSKLKNISDENLIIQKEILSAFVKLSSQEKK
;
A
#
# COMPACT_ATOMS: atom_id res chain seq x y z
N MET A 1 1.42 -2.56 -33.01
CA MET A 1 1.03 -3.13 -31.72
C MET A 1 1.77 -2.37 -30.64
N LYS A 2 1.10 -1.57 -29.81
CA LYS A 2 1.73 -1.02 -28.60
C LYS A 2 1.94 -2.20 -27.65
N SER A 3 3.17 -2.47 -27.24
CA SER A 3 3.44 -3.41 -26.16
C SER A 3 2.69 -2.88 -24.94
N GLU A 4 1.71 -3.60 -24.46
CA GLU A 4 1.08 -3.31 -23.16
C GLU A 4 2.19 -3.47 -22.10
N SER A 5 2.71 -2.33 -21.64
CA SER A 5 3.64 -2.34 -20.51
C SER A 5 2.87 -2.84 -19.30
N LYS A 6 3.42 -3.83 -18.60
CA LYS A 6 2.84 -4.29 -17.33
C LYS A 6 2.59 -3.09 -16.40
N PRO A 7 1.44 -3.06 -15.70
CA PRO A 7 1.21 -2.02 -14.71
C PRO A 7 2.32 -2.03 -13.66
N LYS A 8 2.86 -0.86 -13.34
CA LYS A 8 3.98 -0.72 -12.40
C LYS A 8 3.61 0.26 -11.28
N LEU A 9 3.88 -0.15 -10.06
CA LEU A 9 3.67 0.69 -8.88
C LEU A 9 4.83 1.66 -8.71
N ALA A 10 4.56 2.96 -8.89
CA ALA A 10 5.57 4.02 -8.92
C ALA A 10 5.81 4.72 -7.56
N ILE A 11 5.26 4.19 -6.46
CA ILE A 11 5.23 4.84 -5.13
C ILE A 11 6.59 5.26 -4.56
N PHE A 12 7.69 4.71 -5.05
CA PHE A 12 9.06 5.07 -4.66
C PHE A 12 9.81 5.83 -5.76
N ASP A 13 9.18 6.11 -6.91
CA ASP A 13 9.85 6.77 -8.02
C ASP A 13 10.15 8.23 -7.69
N THR A 14 11.40 8.62 -7.92
CA THR A 14 11.92 9.96 -7.70
C THR A 14 12.38 10.59 -9.01
N PHE A 15 12.50 11.91 -9.02
CA PHE A 15 13.11 12.60 -10.15
C PHE A 15 14.60 12.27 -10.25
N LYS A 16 15.12 12.05 -11.46
CA LYS A 16 16.54 11.75 -11.70
C LYS A 16 17.48 12.85 -11.18
N THR A 17 17.05 14.11 -11.29
CA THR A 17 17.82 15.29 -10.90
C THR A 17 17.61 15.72 -9.44
N ARG A 18 16.57 15.18 -8.78
CA ARG A 18 16.19 15.48 -7.40
C ARG A 18 15.82 14.17 -6.71
N SER A 19 16.84 13.43 -6.30
CA SER A 19 16.69 12.05 -5.78
C SER A 19 15.78 11.92 -4.55
N ASN A 20 15.54 13.01 -3.82
CA ASN A 20 14.65 13.00 -2.66
C ASN A 20 13.20 13.43 -2.99
N ASP A 21 12.94 13.92 -4.21
CA ASP A 21 11.62 14.38 -4.63
C ASP A 21 10.88 13.28 -5.39
N LEU A 22 9.77 12.82 -4.82
CA LEU A 22 8.89 11.88 -5.48
C LEU A 22 8.27 12.48 -6.74
N THR A 23 8.14 11.68 -7.78
CA THR A 23 7.43 12.04 -9.01
C THR A 23 5.96 12.38 -8.71
N GLY A 24 5.31 13.10 -9.61
CA GLY A 24 3.87 13.41 -9.47
C GLY A 24 3.00 12.16 -9.42
N GLU A 25 3.38 11.12 -10.16
CA GLU A 25 2.72 9.81 -10.13
C GLU A 25 2.90 9.12 -8.78
N ALA A 26 4.13 9.05 -8.26
CA ALA A 26 4.41 8.50 -6.95
C ALA A 26 3.61 9.20 -5.84
N LYS A 27 3.57 10.54 -5.86
CA LYS A 27 2.79 11.34 -4.90
C LYS A 27 1.29 11.04 -4.99
N ARG A 28 0.75 10.90 -6.21
CA ARG A 28 -0.67 10.57 -6.43
C ARG A 28 -1.01 9.17 -5.94
N GLN A 29 -0.25 8.15 -6.35
CA GLN A 29 -0.47 6.76 -5.94
C GLN A 29 -0.40 6.62 -4.41
N ARG A 30 0.60 7.22 -3.75
CA ARG A 30 0.67 7.26 -2.29
C ARG A 30 -0.54 7.91 -1.65
N ALA A 31 -1.02 9.03 -2.21
CA ALA A 31 -2.18 9.74 -1.69
C ALA A 31 -3.46 8.89 -1.83
N ILE A 32 -3.65 8.20 -2.97
CA ILE A 32 -4.79 7.28 -3.17
C ILE A 32 -4.75 6.17 -2.12
N ILE A 33 -3.62 5.47 -1.99
CA ILE A 33 -3.46 4.35 -1.06
C ILE A 33 -3.68 4.82 0.39
N SER A 34 -3.14 5.98 0.77
CA SER A 34 -3.34 6.56 2.09
C SER A 34 -4.82 6.89 2.37
N ILE A 35 -5.55 7.43 1.40
CA ILE A 35 -6.97 7.72 1.54
C ILE A 35 -7.77 6.42 1.69
N LEU A 36 -7.51 5.42 0.87
CA LEU A 36 -8.21 4.13 0.92
C LEU A 36 -7.95 3.40 2.25
N GLY A 37 -6.75 3.52 2.81
CA GLY A 37 -6.39 2.89 4.08
C GLY A 37 -6.87 3.63 5.35
N ASN A 38 -7.21 4.93 5.24
CA ASN A 38 -7.56 5.74 6.41
C ASN A 38 -8.99 6.30 6.41
N SER A 39 -9.73 6.21 5.30
CA SER A 39 -11.08 6.74 5.21
C SER A 39 -12.12 5.66 5.46
N ALA A 40 -12.92 5.84 6.51
CA ALA A 40 -14.07 4.97 6.78
C ALA A 40 -15.29 5.31 5.88
N ASN A 41 -15.40 6.56 5.41
CA ASN A 41 -16.55 7.03 4.64
C ASN A 41 -16.46 6.55 3.16
N PRO A 42 -17.41 5.73 2.67
CA PRO A 42 -17.44 5.27 1.28
C PRO A 42 -17.41 6.40 0.25
N ALA A 43 -18.05 7.55 0.52
CA ALA A 43 -18.06 8.68 -0.41
C ALA A 43 -16.66 9.25 -0.66
N GLU A 44 -15.77 9.22 0.32
CA GLU A 44 -14.39 9.66 0.21
C GLU A 44 -13.51 8.67 -0.57
N ARG A 45 -13.95 7.41 -0.67
CA ARG A 45 -13.26 6.32 -1.35
C ARG A 45 -13.72 6.13 -2.80
N THR A 46 -14.59 6.99 -3.32
CA THR A 46 -14.92 7.08 -4.75
C THR A 46 -13.83 7.84 -5.51
N ARG A 47 -13.72 7.67 -6.85
CA ARG A 47 -12.78 8.43 -7.67
C ARG A 47 -12.89 9.94 -7.46
N THR A 48 -14.10 10.45 -7.41
CA THR A 48 -14.37 11.87 -7.16
C THR A 48 -13.99 12.28 -5.74
N GLY A 49 -14.36 11.49 -4.74
CA GLY A 49 -14.02 11.75 -3.33
C GLY A 49 -12.51 11.78 -3.09
N ILE A 50 -11.79 10.82 -3.66
CA ILE A 50 -10.31 10.76 -3.62
C ILE A 50 -9.73 12.03 -4.27
N SER A 51 -10.22 12.40 -5.47
CA SER A 51 -9.74 13.59 -6.18
C SER A 51 -9.98 14.87 -5.39
N GLN A 52 -11.15 15.04 -4.79
CA GLN A 52 -11.48 16.19 -3.96
C GLN A 52 -10.60 16.27 -2.70
N LYS A 53 -10.34 15.13 -2.05
CA LYS A 53 -9.53 15.08 -0.83
C LYS A 53 -8.06 15.42 -1.11
N ILE A 54 -7.49 14.91 -2.21
CA ILE A 54 -6.13 15.25 -2.64
C ILE A 54 -6.05 16.73 -3.05
N ALA A 55 -6.98 17.20 -3.85
CA ALA A 55 -7.04 18.58 -4.34
C ALA A 55 -7.13 19.59 -3.19
N LYS A 56 -7.97 19.30 -2.18
CA LYS A 56 -8.08 20.15 -0.98
C LYS A 56 -6.76 20.28 -0.24
N LYS A 57 -5.98 19.17 -0.13
CA LYS A 57 -4.68 19.19 0.53
C LYS A 57 -3.61 19.96 -0.25
N GLN A 58 -3.75 20.02 -1.59
CA GLN A 58 -2.81 20.68 -2.49
C GLN A 58 -3.27 22.08 -2.93
N GLU A 59 -4.43 22.54 -2.47
CA GLU A 59 -5.04 23.84 -2.83
C GLU A 59 -5.23 24.04 -4.35
N ILE A 60 -5.55 22.95 -5.05
CA ILE A 60 -5.79 22.95 -6.50
C ILE A 60 -7.22 22.50 -6.85
N SER A 61 -7.64 22.72 -8.10
CA SER A 61 -8.92 22.20 -8.57
C SER A 61 -8.86 20.67 -8.72
N TRP A 62 -9.84 19.96 -8.16
CA TRP A 62 -9.93 18.50 -8.27
C TRP A 62 -10.04 18.00 -9.71
N LYS A 63 -10.60 18.81 -10.62
CA LYS A 63 -10.69 18.49 -12.05
C LYS A 63 -9.32 18.31 -12.70
N ASN A 64 -8.30 19.06 -12.22
CA ASN A 64 -6.95 19.02 -12.78
C ASN A 64 -6.22 17.69 -12.49
N ILE A 65 -6.62 16.98 -11.43
CA ILE A 65 -5.97 15.72 -11.02
C ILE A 65 -6.84 14.50 -11.30
N TYR A 66 -8.12 14.69 -11.64
CA TYR A 66 -9.09 13.60 -11.77
C TYR A 66 -8.68 12.55 -12.79
N SER A 67 -8.19 12.94 -13.97
CA SER A 67 -7.72 12.02 -15.01
C SER A 67 -6.51 11.19 -14.56
N GLY A 68 -5.59 11.82 -13.81
CA GLY A 68 -4.45 11.11 -13.24
C GLY A 68 -4.88 10.09 -12.18
N ILE A 69 -5.85 10.44 -11.33
CA ILE A 69 -6.40 9.53 -10.32
C ILE A 69 -7.14 8.37 -10.96
N PHE A 70 -7.94 8.66 -12.01
CA PHE A 70 -8.62 7.64 -12.78
C PHE A 70 -7.62 6.62 -13.35
N ARG A 71 -6.57 7.12 -14.03
CA ARG A 71 -5.54 6.28 -14.61
C ARG A 71 -4.81 5.45 -13.54
N ASP A 72 -4.34 6.09 -12.46
CA ASP A 72 -3.59 5.39 -11.42
C ASP A 72 -4.44 4.31 -10.73
N LEU A 73 -5.74 4.57 -10.51
CA LEU A 73 -6.64 3.61 -9.89
C LEU A 73 -6.99 2.46 -10.86
N ASP A 74 -7.45 2.78 -12.08
CA ASP A 74 -8.01 1.79 -13.00
C ASP A 74 -6.96 1.02 -13.80
N GLU A 75 -5.83 1.65 -14.13
CA GLU A 75 -4.78 1.03 -14.95
C GLU A 75 -3.62 0.46 -14.12
N ILE A 76 -3.49 0.87 -12.84
CA ILE A 76 -2.38 0.43 -11.98
C ILE A 76 -2.89 -0.30 -10.73
N LEU A 77 -3.63 0.39 -9.84
CA LEU A 77 -3.91 -0.14 -8.51
C LEU A 77 -4.91 -1.29 -8.54
N LEU A 78 -5.95 -1.23 -9.37
CA LEU A 78 -6.92 -2.31 -9.53
C LEU A 78 -6.31 -3.54 -10.25
N PRO A 79 -5.62 -3.40 -11.41
CA PRO A 79 -4.98 -4.53 -12.08
C PRO A 79 -3.86 -5.19 -11.26
N MET A 80 -3.16 -4.44 -10.41
CA MET A 80 -2.15 -4.98 -9.50
C MET A 80 -2.75 -5.56 -8.21
N GLU A 81 -4.06 -5.53 -8.06
CA GLU A 81 -4.77 -6.00 -6.86
C GLU A 81 -4.31 -5.27 -5.58
N ILE A 82 -3.93 -4.00 -5.69
CA ILE A 82 -3.62 -3.14 -4.54
C ILE A 82 -4.92 -2.59 -3.94
N ALA A 83 -5.89 -2.30 -4.81
CA ALA A 83 -7.23 -1.89 -4.43
C ALA A 83 -8.27 -2.77 -5.12
N GLU A 84 -9.48 -2.82 -4.58
CA GLU A 84 -10.63 -3.48 -5.19
C GLU A 84 -11.92 -2.71 -4.93
N GLU A 85 -12.96 -2.97 -5.72
CA GLU A 85 -14.28 -2.38 -5.50
C GLU A 85 -14.92 -3.00 -4.26
N ASP A 86 -15.29 -2.14 -3.29
CA ASP A 86 -15.92 -2.54 -2.02
C ASP A 86 -17.46 -2.48 -2.10
N GLY A 87 -17.98 -1.73 -3.07
CA GLY A 87 -19.42 -1.58 -3.30
C GLY A 87 -19.75 -0.33 -4.09
N ARG A 88 -21.03 0.02 -4.12
CA ARG A 88 -21.54 1.14 -4.91
C ARG A 88 -22.48 2.03 -4.11
N LEU A 89 -22.29 3.32 -4.22
CA LEU A 89 -23.19 4.32 -3.67
C LEU A 89 -24.35 4.57 -4.63
N PRO A 90 -25.58 4.78 -4.11
CA PRO A 90 -26.72 5.11 -4.95
C PRO A 90 -26.53 6.45 -5.65
N LEU A 91 -27.00 6.58 -6.87
CA LEU A 91 -27.10 7.86 -7.57
C LEU A 91 -28.20 8.70 -6.95
N LYS A 92 -27.89 9.93 -6.57
CA LYS A 92 -28.78 10.76 -5.76
C LYS A 92 -29.94 11.41 -6.55
N ARG A 93 -29.95 11.43 -7.91
CA ARG A 93 -30.96 12.16 -8.70
C ARG A 93 -31.24 11.53 -10.08
N GLY A 94 -32.52 11.61 -10.49
CA GLY A 94 -33.05 11.38 -11.83
C GLY A 94 -33.57 9.97 -12.12
N PRO A 95 -34.41 9.82 -13.18
CA PRO A 95 -35.00 8.52 -13.57
C PRO A 95 -33.95 7.46 -13.93
N LYS A 96 -32.77 7.85 -14.38
CA LYS A 96 -31.64 6.96 -14.65
C LYS A 96 -31.03 6.36 -13.38
N ALA A 97 -31.23 6.96 -12.21
CA ALA A 97 -30.69 6.48 -10.93
C ALA A 97 -31.17 5.08 -10.56
N LEU A 98 -32.29 4.65 -11.09
CA LEU A 98 -32.85 3.29 -10.88
C LEU A 98 -32.26 2.25 -11.84
N GLN A 99 -31.63 2.68 -12.93
CA GLN A 99 -31.10 1.79 -13.99
C GLN A 99 -29.56 1.67 -13.96
N GLU A 100 -28.85 2.63 -13.35
CA GLU A 100 -27.40 2.61 -13.28
C GLU A 100 -26.89 1.90 -12.01
N LYS A 101 -25.78 1.18 -12.18
CA LYS A 101 -25.14 0.40 -11.09
C LYS A 101 -24.61 1.20 -9.91
N GLY A 102 -24.81 2.54 -9.89
CA GLY A 102 -24.30 3.42 -8.83
C GLY A 102 -22.81 3.79 -8.99
N ILE A 103 -22.29 4.55 -8.03
CA ILE A 103 -20.90 5.07 -8.05
C ILE A 103 -20.02 4.10 -7.28
N PRO A 104 -19.00 3.46 -7.90
CA PRO A 104 -18.12 2.53 -7.21
C PRO A 104 -17.26 3.26 -6.19
N TYR A 105 -17.05 2.62 -5.03
CA TYR A 105 -16.06 3.01 -4.04
C TYR A 105 -15.14 1.83 -3.75
N TYR A 106 -13.94 2.09 -3.30
CA TYR A 106 -12.84 1.14 -3.27
C TYR A 106 -12.29 0.99 -1.85
N HIS A 107 -11.61 -0.14 -1.60
CA HIS A 107 -10.81 -0.33 -0.41
C HIS A 107 -9.47 -0.99 -0.77
N LEU A 108 -8.56 -1.04 0.19
CA LEU A 108 -7.29 -1.74 0.03
C LEU A 108 -7.51 -3.24 0.20
N THR A 109 -6.96 -4.02 -0.72
CA THR A 109 -6.79 -5.46 -0.53
C THR A 109 -5.76 -5.73 0.57
N LYS A 110 -5.55 -6.99 0.95
CA LYS A 110 -4.44 -7.38 1.82
C LYS A 110 -3.07 -6.92 1.27
N LYS A 111 -2.87 -7.07 -0.05
CA LYS A 111 -1.67 -6.57 -0.75
C LYS A 111 -1.55 -5.05 -0.62
N GLY A 112 -2.66 -4.33 -0.79
CA GLY A 112 -2.73 -2.88 -0.63
C GLY A 112 -2.45 -2.40 0.79
N ILE A 113 -2.90 -3.12 1.81
CA ILE A 113 -2.58 -2.82 3.21
C ILE A 113 -1.06 -2.93 3.45
N LEU A 114 -0.41 -3.98 2.91
CA LEU A 114 1.04 -4.14 3.01
C LEU A 114 1.79 -2.97 2.34
N VAL A 115 1.32 -2.52 1.17
CA VAL A 115 1.86 -1.33 0.49
C VAL A 115 1.62 -0.08 1.33
N GLY A 116 0.44 0.07 1.92
CA GLY A 116 0.10 1.17 2.84
C GLY A 116 1.05 1.23 4.03
N LEU A 117 1.36 0.10 4.65
CA LEU A 117 2.33 -0.02 5.75
C LEU A 117 3.72 0.50 5.37
N ALA A 118 4.12 0.37 4.11
CA ALA A 118 5.42 0.81 3.64
C ALA A 118 5.51 2.31 3.28
N ILE A 119 4.38 3.01 3.17
CA ILE A 119 4.34 4.42 2.73
C ILE A 119 3.65 5.37 3.71
N ASN A 120 2.74 4.88 4.54
CA ASN A 120 2.09 5.67 5.59
C ASN A 120 2.99 5.73 6.81
N GLY A 121 3.21 6.83 7.43
CA GLY A 121 4.14 6.97 8.55
C GLY A 121 3.94 5.96 9.70
N ILE A 122 4.93 5.88 10.57
CA ILE A 122 4.98 4.96 11.73
C ILE A 122 3.74 5.08 12.63
N GLU A 123 3.16 6.28 12.74
CA GLU A 123 2.00 6.57 13.60
C GLU A 123 0.75 5.75 13.24
N THR A 124 0.55 5.46 11.96
CA THR A 124 -0.63 4.70 11.47
C THR A 124 -0.37 3.21 11.33
N MET A 125 0.88 2.78 11.52
CA MET A 125 1.31 1.41 11.23
C MET A 125 0.64 0.37 12.14
N GLY A 126 0.40 0.67 13.41
CA GLY A 126 -0.14 -0.29 14.37
C GLY A 126 -1.51 -0.87 14.00
N PRO A 127 -2.52 -0.03 13.78
CA PRO A 127 -3.84 -0.49 13.35
C PRO A 127 -3.80 -1.25 12.01
N GLN A 128 -3.04 -0.74 11.02
CA GLN A 128 -2.91 -1.36 9.71
C GLN A 128 -2.19 -2.71 9.76
N LEU A 129 -1.19 -2.87 10.64
CA LEU A 129 -0.49 -4.14 10.84
C LEU A 129 -1.44 -5.20 11.43
N LYS A 130 -2.27 -4.84 12.40
CA LYS A 130 -3.30 -5.72 12.94
C LYS A 130 -4.30 -6.14 11.87
N GLU A 131 -4.75 -5.21 11.04
CA GLU A 131 -5.66 -5.48 9.94
C GLU A 131 -5.02 -6.42 8.91
N PHE A 132 -3.76 -6.18 8.54
CA PHE A 132 -3.00 -7.06 7.64
C PHE A 132 -2.98 -8.51 8.15
N PHE A 133 -2.61 -8.72 9.42
CA PHE A 133 -2.50 -10.06 9.99
C PHE A 133 -3.84 -10.70 10.33
N SER A 134 -4.91 -9.95 10.50
CA SER A 134 -6.26 -10.52 10.69
C SER A 134 -6.73 -11.35 9.49
N ARG A 135 -6.17 -11.09 8.32
CA ARG A 135 -6.45 -11.78 7.06
C ARG A 135 -5.33 -12.76 6.65
N SER A 136 -4.46 -13.18 7.61
CA SER A 136 -3.23 -13.90 7.31
C SER A 136 -3.33 -15.40 7.49
N ASP A 137 -2.60 -16.14 6.64
CA ASP A 137 -2.43 -17.57 6.70
C ASP A 137 -1.46 -17.99 7.83
N SER A 138 -1.34 -19.30 8.09
CA SER A 138 -0.52 -19.84 9.18
C SER A 138 0.96 -19.42 9.13
N ILE A 139 1.55 -19.32 7.94
CA ILE A 139 2.96 -18.93 7.75
C ILE A 139 3.17 -17.47 8.14
N GLU A 140 2.27 -16.58 7.76
CA GLU A 140 2.36 -15.16 8.08
C GLU A 140 2.15 -14.88 9.57
N LYS A 141 1.38 -15.74 10.28
CA LYS A 141 1.14 -15.60 11.73
C LYS A 141 2.40 -15.76 12.58
N GLU A 142 3.41 -16.46 12.09
CA GLU A 142 4.70 -16.52 12.78
C GLU A 142 5.38 -15.15 12.82
N PHE A 143 5.25 -14.39 11.72
CA PHE A 143 5.77 -13.02 11.65
C PHE A 143 4.92 -12.00 12.40
N GLU A 144 3.63 -12.27 12.61
CA GLU A 144 2.71 -11.34 13.28
C GLU A 144 3.22 -10.95 14.67
N LYS A 145 3.49 -11.94 15.52
CA LYS A 145 3.96 -11.71 16.91
C LYS A 145 5.25 -10.92 16.93
N VAL A 146 6.16 -11.28 16.02
CA VAL A 146 7.49 -10.67 15.94
C VAL A 146 7.40 -9.23 15.44
N LEU A 147 6.71 -9.00 14.33
CA LEU A 147 6.55 -7.65 13.78
C LEU A 147 5.75 -6.74 14.71
N THR A 148 4.72 -7.26 15.38
CA THR A 148 3.95 -6.49 16.37
C THR A 148 4.83 -6.09 17.57
N LYS A 149 5.70 -6.99 18.04
CA LYS A 149 6.62 -6.68 19.13
C LYS A 149 7.70 -5.70 18.68
N PHE A 150 8.29 -5.87 17.51
CA PHE A 150 9.24 -4.90 16.96
C PHE A 150 8.62 -3.54 16.70
N MET A 151 7.35 -3.49 16.32
CA MET A 151 6.65 -2.21 16.14
C MET A 151 6.57 -1.42 17.46
N THR A 152 6.42 -2.10 18.61
CA THR A 152 6.38 -1.43 19.91
C THR A 152 7.78 -1.06 20.44
N THR A 153 8.79 -1.88 20.16
CA THR A 153 10.16 -1.68 20.66
C THR A 153 11.05 -0.90 19.70
N SER A 154 10.87 -1.07 18.40
CA SER A 154 11.65 -0.41 17.34
C SER A 154 10.78 -0.17 16.09
N PRO A 155 9.86 0.79 16.13
CA PRO A 155 8.94 1.06 15.02
C PRO A 155 9.68 1.46 13.73
N VAL A 156 10.80 2.16 13.84
CA VAL A 156 11.63 2.55 12.68
C VAL A 156 12.21 1.33 11.97
N PHE A 157 12.66 0.33 12.72
CA PHE A 157 13.17 -0.93 12.17
C PHE A 157 12.08 -1.68 11.41
N THR A 158 10.90 -1.84 12.02
CA THR A 158 9.74 -2.49 11.38
C THR A 158 9.34 -1.79 10.11
N TYR A 159 9.24 -0.45 10.15
CA TYR A 159 8.94 0.36 8.98
C TYR A 159 9.98 0.19 7.87
N SER A 160 11.26 0.21 8.22
CA SER A 160 12.36 0.04 7.26
C SER A 160 12.30 -1.31 6.53
N ILE A 161 12.01 -2.40 7.25
CA ILE A 161 11.87 -3.74 6.64
C ILE A 161 10.69 -3.77 5.65
N LEU A 162 9.52 -3.31 6.09
CA LEU A 162 8.32 -3.29 5.25
C LEU A 162 8.53 -2.41 4.01
N GLN A 163 9.15 -1.24 4.18
CA GLN A 163 9.46 -0.35 3.08
C GLN A 163 10.41 -1.00 2.07
N LYS A 164 11.48 -1.64 2.54
CA LYS A 164 12.44 -2.34 1.67
C LYS A 164 11.80 -3.51 0.94
N TYR A 165 10.92 -4.25 1.60
CA TYR A 165 10.19 -5.36 0.98
C TYR A 165 9.29 -4.88 -0.15
N VAL A 166 8.47 -3.86 0.09
CA VAL A 166 7.59 -3.30 -0.94
C VAL A 166 8.38 -2.59 -2.04
N LYS A 167 9.49 -1.93 -1.70
CA LYS A 167 10.37 -1.32 -2.69
C LYS A 167 10.99 -2.34 -3.62
N ALA A 168 11.40 -3.50 -3.11
CA ALA A 168 11.91 -4.60 -3.92
C ALA A 168 10.87 -5.11 -4.94
N PHE A 169 9.60 -5.13 -4.56
CA PHE A 169 8.51 -5.45 -5.50
C PHE A 169 8.35 -4.36 -6.57
N CYS A 170 8.38 -3.09 -6.19
CA CYS A 170 8.29 -1.98 -7.16
C CYS A 170 9.47 -1.96 -8.14
N GLU A 171 10.62 -2.51 -7.76
CA GLU A 171 11.84 -2.61 -8.57
C GLU A 171 11.95 -3.95 -9.33
N ASP A 172 10.89 -4.75 -9.38
CA ASP A 172 10.84 -6.08 -10.01
C ASP A 172 11.90 -7.09 -9.48
N LYS A 173 12.40 -6.85 -8.23
CA LYS A 173 13.34 -7.76 -7.54
C LYS A 173 12.64 -8.94 -6.88
N ILE A 174 11.36 -8.80 -6.58
CA ILE A 174 10.46 -9.88 -6.17
C ILE A 174 9.18 -9.82 -7.01
N ASN A 175 8.64 -10.97 -7.37
CA ASN A 175 7.50 -11.06 -8.28
C ASN A 175 6.16 -10.85 -7.59
N GLU A 176 6.06 -11.18 -6.30
CA GLU A 176 4.81 -11.18 -5.56
C GLU A 176 5.00 -10.66 -4.14
N LEU A 177 4.06 -9.81 -3.68
CA LEU A 177 4.04 -9.29 -2.32
C LEU A 177 3.52 -10.31 -1.31
N LEU A 178 2.58 -11.17 -1.72
CA LEU A 178 1.97 -12.17 -0.85
C LEU A 178 2.31 -13.59 -1.32
N PRO A 179 2.34 -14.58 -0.41
CA PRO A 179 2.37 -14.39 1.04
C PRO A 179 3.61 -13.58 1.46
N PHE A 180 3.50 -12.82 2.56
CA PHE A 180 4.62 -12.05 3.10
C PHE A 180 5.71 -13.00 3.59
N ASP A 181 6.86 -12.98 2.92
CA ASP A 181 7.99 -13.84 3.24
C ASP A 181 9.32 -13.12 2.95
N LEU A 182 10.08 -12.85 3.99
CA LEU A 182 11.39 -12.21 3.89
C LEU A 182 12.42 -13.05 3.14
N SER A 183 12.18 -14.35 2.96
CA SER A 183 13.08 -15.21 2.17
C SER A 183 13.15 -14.79 0.71
N LYS A 184 12.10 -14.16 0.19
CA LYS A 184 12.05 -13.60 -1.17
C LYS A 184 13.13 -12.53 -1.43
N LEU A 185 13.68 -11.94 -0.36
CA LEU A 185 14.75 -10.94 -0.45
C LEU A 185 16.17 -11.52 -0.47
N LYS A 186 16.33 -12.84 -0.58
CA LYS A 186 17.65 -13.52 -0.48
C LYS A 186 18.70 -12.99 -1.47
N ASN A 187 18.28 -12.59 -2.65
CA ASN A 187 19.16 -12.19 -3.74
C ASN A 187 19.37 -10.66 -3.85
N ILE A 188 18.87 -9.90 -2.86
CA ILE A 188 19.02 -8.45 -2.88
C ILE A 188 20.27 -8.10 -2.08
N SER A 189 21.29 -7.61 -2.78
CA SER A 189 22.56 -7.13 -2.22
C SER A 189 22.37 -5.75 -1.57
N ASP A 190 21.77 -5.72 -0.39
CA ASP A 190 21.72 -4.57 0.51
C ASP A 190 22.17 -5.07 1.88
N GLU A 191 23.39 -4.69 2.30
CA GLU A 191 23.97 -5.14 3.56
C GLU A 191 23.05 -4.85 4.76
N ASN A 192 22.42 -3.67 4.79
CA ASN A 192 21.48 -3.33 5.85
C ASN A 192 20.25 -4.25 5.83
N LEU A 193 19.77 -4.63 4.65
CA LEU A 193 18.65 -5.54 4.53
C LEU A 193 19.01 -6.95 4.98
N ILE A 194 20.22 -7.41 4.65
CA ILE A 194 20.74 -8.71 5.08
C ILE A 194 20.77 -8.78 6.61
N ILE A 195 21.35 -7.79 7.27
CA ILE A 195 21.44 -7.70 8.74
C ILE A 195 20.04 -7.67 9.36
N GLN A 196 19.14 -6.82 8.86
CA GLN A 196 17.76 -6.72 9.35
C GLN A 196 17.01 -8.03 9.24
N LYS A 197 17.19 -8.75 8.13
CA LYS A 197 16.59 -10.05 7.88
C LYS A 197 17.15 -11.13 8.81
N GLU A 198 18.47 -11.14 9.01
CA GLU A 198 19.11 -12.10 9.92
C GLU A 198 18.65 -11.91 11.36
N ILE A 199 18.60 -10.66 11.84
CA ILE A 199 18.08 -10.32 13.17
C ILE A 199 16.64 -10.81 13.32
N LEU A 200 15.77 -10.49 12.35
CA LEU A 200 14.37 -10.90 12.40
C LEU A 200 14.22 -12.41 12.36
N SER A 201 14.97 -13.10 11.49
CA SER A 201 14.96 -14.55 11.37
C SER A 201 15.48 -15.25 12.64
N ALA A 202 16.53 -14.70 13.25
CA ALA A 202 17.05 -15.18 14.51
C ALA A 202 16.00 -15.01 15.63
N PHE A 203 15.38 -13.85 15.72
CA PHE A 203 14.36 -13.59 16.73
C PHE A 203 13.11 -14.49 16.57
N VAL A 204 12.69 -14.81 15.33
CA VAL A 204 11.58 -15.76 15.11
C VAL A 204 11.91 -17.14 15.68
N LYS A 205 13.17 -17.58 15.56
CA LYS A 205 13.63 -18.90 16.04
C LYS A 205 13.80 -19.00 17.56
N LEU A 206 13.84 -17.87 18.28
CA LEU A 206 13.95 -17.88 19.74
C LEU A 206 12.71 -18.52 20.38
N SER A 207 12.91 -19.22 21.49
CA SER A 207 11.82 -19.76 22.30
C SER A 207 10.97 -18.63 22.93
N SER A 208 9.76 -18.97 23.39
CA SER A 208 8.88 -17.99 24.05
C SER A 208 9.47 -17.40 25.33
N GLN A 209 10.43 -18.11 25.99
CA GLN A 209 11.13 -17.60 27.17
C GLN A 209 12.24 -16.61 26.80
N GLU A 210 12.97 -16.86 25.72
CA GLU A 210 14.04 -15.99 25.22
C GLU A 210 13.51 -14.71 24.52
N LYS A 211 12.22 -14.69 24.13
CA LYS A 211 11.53 -13.53 23.52
C LYS A 211 10.97 -12.56 24.55
N LYS A 212 11.03 -12.86 25.84
CA LYS A 212 10.59 -11.98 26.93
C LYS A 212 11.69 -11.02 27.32
#